data_2e48e666eff680d88f74436a7f60de63
#
_entry.id   2e48e666eff680d88f74436a7f60de63
#
_cell.length_a   1.000
_cell.length_b   1.000
_cell.length_c   1.000
_cell.angle_alpha   90.00
_cell.angle_beta   90.00
_cell.angle_gamma   90.00
#
_symmetry.space_group_name_H-M   'P 1'
#
loop_
_entity.id
_entity.type
_entity.pdbx_description
1 polymer ?
#
loop_
_entity_poly.entity_id
_entity_poly.type
_entity_poly.pdbx_seq_one_letter_code
_entity_poly.pdbx_strand_id
1 'polypeptide(L)'
;MYKCFGCGVGGNVITFVMEYENYSFPEAMESLAERAGITLPKQEMTAKQKQEENLRSTLLEINAKAARYYYATLKSPQGKLGLEYLRGRQLSDETILRFGLGYAGQGGGELYRYLRHEGYDDRILRETGLFKICLLYTSPSPR
;
A
#
# COMPACT_ATOMS: atom_id res chain seq x y z
N MET A 1 14.17 15.11 21.32
CA MET A 1 14.08 15.90 20.06
C MET A 1 15.10 15.34 19.08
N TYR A 2 14.74 15.11 17.82
CA TYR A 2 15.65 14.67 16.76
C TYR A 2 15.65 15.69 15.62
N LYS A 3 16.71 15.71 14.83
CA LYS A 3 16.80 16.52 13.61
C LYS A 3 17.70 15.81 12.59
N CYS A 4 17.19 15.67 11.36
CA CYS A 4 17.98 15.16 10.25
C CYS A 4 18.67 16.33 9.54
N PHE A 5 20.01 16.31 9.47
CA PHE A 5 20.76 17.37 8.80
C PHE A 5 20.75 17.25 7.25
N GLY A 6 20.31 16.09 6.72
CA GLY A 6 20.21 15.88 5.28
C GLY A 6 18.92 16.43 4.67
N CYS A 7 17.75 16.11 5.26
CA CYS A 7 16.45 16.52 4.75
C CYS A 7 15.77 17.63 5.56
N GLY A 8 16.36 18.05 6.70
CA GLY A 8 15.81 19.11 7.57
C GLY A 8 14.66 18.67 8.48
N VAL A 9 14.17 17.43 8.34
CA VAL A 9 13.07 16.88 9.16
C VAL A 9 13.55 16.76 10.60
N GLY A 10 12.70 17.16 11.53
CA GLY A 10 12.97 17.04 12.96
C GLY A 10 11.70 17.18 13.78
N GLY A 11 11.76 16.74 15.04
CA GLY A 11 10.59 16.79 15.92
C GLY A 11 10.81 16.09 17.25
N ASN A 12 9.71 15.75 17.89
CA ASN A 12 9.68 14.98 19.12
C ASN A 12 9.52 13.48 18.83
N VAL A 13 9.41 12.66 19.88
CA VAL A 13 9.23 11.20 19.78
C VAL A 13 7.96 10.84 18.99
N ILE A 14 6.87 11.56 19.20
CA ILE A 14 5.59 11.31 18.51
C ILE A 14 5.76 11.57 17.02
N THR A 15 6.36 12.72 16.67
CA THR A 15 6.63 13.06 15.25
C THR A 15 7.54 12.01 14.60
N PHE A 16 8.53 11.49 15.33
CA PHE A 16 9.39 10.43 14.81
C PHE A 16 8.61 9.16 14.49
N VAL A 17 7.74 8.72 15.39
CA VAL A 17 6.93 7.51 15.16
C VAL A 17 5.94 7.72 14.02
N MET A 18 5.32 8.89 13.92
CA MET A 18 4.44 9.24 12.82
C MET A 18 5.14 9.13 11.46
N GLU A 19 6.34 9.69 11.35
CA GLU A 19 7.12 9.70 10.10
C GLU A 19 7.72 8.34 9.76
N TYR A 20 8.23 7.62 10.76
CA TYR A 20 8.91 6.36 10.58
C TYR A 20 7.94 5.21 10.26
N GLU A 21 6.84 5.10 11.01
CA GLU A 21 5.83 4.05 10.86
C GLU A 21 4.70 4.46 9.92
N ASN A 22 4.72 5.71 9.42
CA ASN A 22 3.64 6.31 8.63
C ASN A 22 2.29 6.27 9.36
N TYR A 23 2.32 6.56 10.65
CA TYR A 23 1.14 6.61 11.51
C TYR A 23 0.52 8.00 11.54
N SER A 24 -0.80 8.06 11.71
CA SER A 24 -1.49 9.27 12.15
C SER A 24 -1.12 9.59 13.63
N PHE A 25 -1.40 10.82 14.07
CA PHE A 25 -1.15 11.21 15.47
C PHE A 25 -1.81 10.28 16.49
N PRO A 26 -3.10 9.88 16.36
CA PRO A 26 -3.72 8.93 17.29
C PRO A 26 -3.03 7.56 17.30
N GLU A 27 -2.70 7.01 16.14
CA GLU A 27 -2.02 5.71 16.02
C GLU A 27 -0.62 5.75 16.66
N ALA A 28 0.14 6.83 16.45
CA ALA A 28 1.43 7.01 17.09
C ALA A 28 1.30 7.11 18.61
N MET A 29 0.27 7.79 19.11
CA MET A 29 -0.04 7.89 20.54
C MET A 29 -0.42 6.54 21.14
N GLU A 30 -1.26 5.75 20.46
CA GLU A 30 -1.63 4.40 20.91
C GLU A 30 -0.41 3.48 20.96
N SER A 31 0.41 3.46 19.92
CA SER A 31 1.64 2.65 19.88
C SER A 31 2.62 3.01 20.99
N LEU A 32 2.80 4.30 21.25
CA LEU A 32 3.69 4.76 22.33
C LEU A 32 3.12 4.47 23.71
N ALA A 33 1.81 4.60 23.88
CA ALA A 33 1.12 4.29 25.12
C ALA A 33 1.18 2.80 25.45
N GLU A 34 0.96 1.93 24.44
CA GLU A 34 1.11 0.48 24.59
C GLU A 34 2.54 0.11 25.04
N ARG A 35 3.56 0.69 24.41
CA ARG A 35 4.96 0.47 24.79
C ARG A 35 5.29 0.99 26.21
N ALA A 36 4.61 2.05 26.65
CA ALA A 36 4.78 2.63 27.98
C ALA A 36 3.87 1.98 29.04
N GLY A 37 2.98 1.06 28.68
CA GLY A 37 2.01 0.45 29.57
C GLY A 37 0.93 1.43 30.06
N ILE A 38 0.66 2.50 29.31
CA ILE A 38 -0.29 3.55 29.65
C ILE A 38 -1.60 3.31 28.88
N THR A 39 -2.71 3.21 29.59
CA THR A 39 -4.06 3.17 28.96
C THR A 39 -4.51 4.57 28.60
N LEU A 40 -4.66 4.83 27.30
CA LEU A 40 -5.24 6.10 26.83
C LEU A 40 -6.77 6.08 26.97
N PRO A 41 -7.37 7.21 27.35
CA PRO A 41 -8.82 7.34 27.28
C PRO A 41 -9.26 7.22 25.81
N LYS A 42 -10.25 6.37 25.53
CA LYS A 42 -10.83 6.24 24.18
C LYS A 42 -11.44 7.58 23.79
N GLN A 43 -10.77 8.32 22.91
CA GLN A 43 -11.38 9.49 22.29
C GLN A 43 -12.51 9.02 21.37
N GLU A 44 -13.68 9.61 21.54
CA GLU A 44 -14.76 9.41 20.57
C GLU A 44 -14.34 10.04 19.23
N MET A 45 -14.10 9.18 18.27
CA MET A 45 -13.72 9.62 16.91
C MET A 45 -14.87 10.39 16.28
N THR A 46 -14.55 11.52 15.69
CA THR A 46 -15.53 12.27 14.91
C THR A 46 -15.99 11.46 13.70
N ALA A 47 -17.20 11.73 13.19
CA ALA A 47 -17.72 11.03 12.00
C ALA A 47 -16.74 11.10 10.80
N LYS A 48 -16.04 12.24 10.66
CA LYS A 48 -15.04 12.42 9.60
C LYS A 48 -13.81 11.51 9.80
N GLN A 49 -13.30 11.43 11.02
CA GLN A 49 -12.17 10.53 11.35
C GLN A 49 -12.51 9.06 11.10
N LYS A 50 -13.73 8.63 11.46
CA LYS A 50 -14.21 7.27 11.17
C LYS A 50 -14.27 6.98 9.66
N GLN A 51 -14.70 7.95 8.86
CA GLN A 51 -14.74 7.80 7.40
C GLN A 51 -13.33 7.67 6.81
N GLU A 52 -12.40 8.49 7.25
CA GLU A 52 -10.99 8.44 6.80
C GLU A 52 -10.32 7.12 7.20
N GLU A 53 -10.56 6.63 8.41
CA GLU A 53 -10.04 5.36 8.89
C GLU A 53 -10.64 4.17 8.14
N ASN A 54 -11.96 4.17 7.90
CA ASN A 54 -12.62 3.16 7.09
C ASN A 54 -12.08 3.14 5.65
N LEU A 55 -11.88 4.30 5.05
CA LEU A 55 -11.28 4.39 3.73
C LEU A 55 -9.85 3.82 3.73
N ARG A 56 -9.03 4.24 4.70
CA ARG A 56 -7.66 3.74 4.85
C ARG A 56 -7.61 2.23 5.02
N SER A 57 -8.44 1.66 5.90
CA SER A 57 -8.50 0.22 6.11
C SER A 57 -8.91 -0.54 4.84
N THR A 58 -9.88 -0.01 4.09
CA THR A 58 -10.30 -0.57 2.81
C THR A 58 -9.17 -0.52 1.76
N LEU A 59 -8.44 0.60 1.68
CA LEU A 59 -7.30 0.73 0.77
C LEU A 59 -6.17 -0.24 1.13
N LEU A 60 -5.88 -0.43 2.41
CA LEU A 60 -4.88 -1.42 2.88
C LEU A 60 -5.31 -2.86 2.54
N GLU A 61 -6.59 -3.19 2.69
CA GLU A 61 -7.14 -4.49 2.31
C GLU A 61 -6.99 -4.74 0.81
N ILE A 62 -7.33 -3.77 -0.02
CA ILE A 62 -7.18 -3.85 -1.48
C ILE A 62 -5.71 -4.07 -1.85
N ASN A 63 -4.79 -3.31 -1.24
CA ASN A 63 -3.36 -3.46 -1.49
C ASN A 63 -2.84 -4.85 -1.08
N ALA A 64 -3.30 -5.39 0.05
CA ALA A 64 -2.96 -6.73 0.48
C ALA A 64 -3.49 -7.81 -0.49
N LYS A 65 -4.72 -7.65 -1.01
CA LYS A 65 -5.29 -8.53 -2.04
C LYS A 65 -4.50 -8.44 -3.34
N ALA A 66 -4.15 -7.22 -3.77
CA ALA A 66 -3.34 -7.01 -4.97
C ALA A 66 -1.95 -7.68 -4.85
N ALA A 67 -1.29 -7.54 -3.71
CA ALA A 67 -0.01 -8.19 -3.45
C ALA A 67 -0.12 -9.72 -3.53
N ARG A 68 -1.15 -10.30 -2.93
CA ARG A 68 -1.42 -11.76 -3.02
C ARG A 68 -1.70 -12.20 -4.45
N TYR A 69 -2.47 -11.43 -5.20
CA TYR A 69 -2.78 -11.69 -6.60
C TYR A 69 -1.50 -11.71 -7.44
N TYR A 70 -0.65 -10.70 -7.33
CA TYR A 70 0.61 -10.63 -8.07
C TYR A 70 1.58 -11.74 -7.68
N TYR A 71 1.63 -12.11 -6.41
CA TYR A 71 2.45 -13.24 -5.96
C TYR A 71 1.92 -14.57 -6.50
N ALA A 72 0.60 -14.80 -6.49
CA ALA A 72 -0.01 -15.98 -7.07
C ALA A 72 0.24 -16.06 -8.59
N THR A 73 0.13 -14.93 -9.29
CA THR A 73 0.43 -14.82 -10.72
C THR A 73 1.91 -15.16 -11.01
N LEU A 74 2.85 -14.70 -10.16
CA LEU A 74 4.27 -15.05 -10.28
C LEU A 74 4.53 -16.56 -10.18
N LYS A 75 3.80 -17.25 -9.30
CA LYS A 75 3.92 -18.71 -9.11
C LYS A 75 3.12 -19.52 -10.14
N SER A 76 2.26 -18.89 -10.92
CA SER A 76 1.49 -19.52 -11.99
C SER A 76 2.33 -19.76 -13.26
N PRO A 77 1.83 -20.58 -14.21
CA PRO A 77 2.50 -20.75 -15.52
C PRO A 77 2.70 -19.44 -16.27
N GLN A 78 1.81 -18.46 -16.09
CA GLN A 78 1.90 -17.13 -16.70
C GLN A 78 3.07 -16.30 -16.14
N GLY A 79 3.45 -16.55 -14.88
CA GLY A 79 4.55 -15.86 -14.21
C GLY A 79 5.93 -16.46 -14.46
N LYS A 80 6.04 -17.53 -15.27
CA LYS A 80 7.31 -18.25 -15.50
C LYS A 80 8.45 -17.32 -15.91
N LEU A 81 8.20 -16.42 -16.85
CA LEU A 81 9.19 -15.44 -17.32
C LEU A 81 9.66 -14.50 -16.18
N GLY A 82 8.72 -14.03 -15.35
CA GLY A 82 9.03 -13.20 -14.19
C GLY A 82 9.86 -13.96 -13.17
N LEU A 83 9.50 -15.21 -12.88
CA LEU A 83 10.22 -16.05 -11.93
C LEU A 83 11.65 -16.39 -12.43
N GLU A 84 11.81 -16.70 -13.71
CA GLU A 84 13.11 -16.95 -14.35
C GLU A 84 13.99 -15.70 -14.29
N TYR A 85 13.41 -14.52 -14.53
CA TYR A 85 14.13 -13.25 -14.40
C TYR A 85 14.63 -13.00 -12.98
N LEU A 86 13.77 -13.21 -11.97
CA LEU A 86 14.15 -13.04 -10.56
C LEU A 86 15.24 -14.04 -10.13
N ARG A 87 15.15 -15.29 -10.58
CA ARG A 87 16.18 -16.31 -10.33
C ARG A 87 17.48 -16.01 -11.06
N GLY A 88 17.41 -15.51 -12.28
CA GLY A 88 18.59 -15.03 -13.02
C GLY A 88 19.33 -13.90 -12.30
N ARG A 89 18.62 -13.12 -11.48
CA ARG A 89 19.20 -12.12 -10.56
C ARG A 89 19.63 -12.69 -9.22
N GLN A 90 19.67 -14.02 -9.07
CA GLN A 90 20.07 -14.75 -7.85
C GLN A 90 19.19 -14.46 -6.62
N LEU A 91 17.91 -14.07 -6.84
CA LEU A 91 16.96 -13.91 -5.75
C LEU A 91 16.41 -15.27 -5.32
N SER A 92 16.57 -15.60 -4.03
CA SER A 92 16.01 -16.83 -3.46
C SER A 92 14.49 -16.73 -3.32
N ASP A 93 13.81 -17.87 -3.28
CA ASP A 93 12.36 -17.93 -3.05
C ASP A 93 11.96 -17.30 -1.71
N GLU A 94 12.84 -17.40 -0.69
CA GLU A 94 12.66 -16.74 0.60
C GLU A 94 12.70 -15.21 0.45
N THR A 95 13.65 -14.70 -0.32
CA THR A 95 13.76 -13.26 -0.61
C THR A 95 12.53 -12.76 -1.37
N ILE A 96 12.08 -13.51 -2.38
CA ILE A 96 10.88 -13.19 -3.17
C ILE A 96 9.65 -13.07 -2.25
N LEU A 97 9.47 -14.01 -1.32
CA LEU A 97 8.38 -14.00 -0.36
C LEU A 97 8.50 -12.84 0.64
N ARG A 98 9.68 -12.67 1.22
CA ARG A 98 9.94 -11.64 2.24
C ARG A 98 9.70 -10.23 1.72
N PHE A 99 10.09 -9.94 0.48
CA PHE A 99 9.90 -8.64 -0.14
C PHE A 99 8.57 -8.52 -0.89
N GLY A 100 7.72 -9.55 -0.87
CA GLY A 100 6.41 -9.52 -1.52
C GLY A 100 6.48 -9.31 -3.03
N LEU A 101 7.54 -9.85 -3.69
CA LEU A 101 7.69 -9.69 -5.12
C LEU A 101 6.62 -10.48 -5.88
N GLY A 102 6.01 -9.84 -6.86
CA GLY A 102 4.95 -10.40 -7.67
C GLY A 102 5.13 -10.12 -9.16
N TYR A 103 4.24 -10.64 -9.97
CA TYR A 103 4.23 -10.45 -11.42
C TYR A 103 2.86 -9.98 -11.89
N ALA A 104 2.83 -8.86 -12.60
CA ALA A 104 1.57 -8.24 -13.04
C ALA A 104 0.95 -8.91 -14.28
N GLY A 105 1.65 -9.86 -14.93
CA GLY A 105 1.20 -10.43 -16.21
C GLY A 105 1.39 -9.47 -17.38
N GLN A 106 1.00 -9.91 -18.57
CA GLN A 106 1.08 -9.09 -19.79
C GLN A 106 -0.21 -8.28 -20.04
N GLY A 107 -1.30 -8.61 -19.37
CA GLY A 107 -2.61 -7.98 -19.53
C GLY A 107 -2.88 -6.96 -18.43
N GLY A 108 -2.72 -5.66 -18.71
CA GLY A 108 -2.84 -4.56 -17.73
C GLY A 108 -4.19 -4.37 -17.03
N GLY A 109 -5.20 -5.21 -17.28
CA GLY A 109 -6.54 -5.10 -16.71
C GLY A 109 -6.97 -6.28 -15.84
N GLU A 110 -6.12 -7.28 -15.64
CA GLU A 110 -6.50 -8.51 -14.94
C GLU A 110 -6.76 -8.28 -13.45
N LEU A 111 -5.87 -7.55 -12.78
CA LEU A 111 -6.06 -7.16 -11.38
C LEU A 111 -7.32 -6.32 -11.18
N TYR A 112 -7.58 -5.38 -12.10
CA TYR A 112 -8.79 -4.56 -12.03
C TYR A 112 -10.05 -5.43 -12.09
N ARG A 113 -10.14 -6.36 -13.05
CA ARG A 113 -11.27 -7.30 -13.18
C ARG A 113 -11.43 -8.18 -11.95
N TYR A 114 -10.31 -8.66 -11.38
CA TYR A 114 -10.29 -9.43 -10.15
C TYR A 114 -10.88 -8.63 -8.98
N LEU A 115 -10.40 -7.41 -8.74
CA LEU A 115 -10.88 -6.58 -7.63
C LEU A 115 -12.34 -6.13 -7.83
N ARG A 116 -12.77 -5.90 -9.07
CA ARG A 116 -14.18 -5.64 -9.38
C ARG A 116 -15.07 -6.85 -9.05
N HIS A 117 -14.61 -8.06 -9.35
CA HIS A 117 -15.31 -9.29 -8.99
C HIS A 117 -15.39 -9.50 -7.48
N GLU A 118 -14.38 -9.05 -6.73
CA GLU A 118 -14.36 -9.04 -5.25
C GLU A 118 -15.35 -8.00 -4.66
N GLY A 119 -15.99 -7.18 -5.49
CA GLY A 119 -17.02 -6.23 -5.07
C GLY A 119 -16.54 -4.81 -4.78
N TYR A 120 -15.27 -4.48 -5.07
CA TYR A 120 -14.79 -3.11 -4.89
C TYR A 120 -15.28 -2.17 -5.99
N ASP A 121 -15.70 -0.98 -5.59
CA ASP A 121 -16.20 0.04 -6.51
C ASP A 121 -15.07 0.79 -7.22
N ASP A 122 -15.33 1.27 -8.43
CA ASP A 122 -14.37 2.03 -9.25
C ASP A 122 -13.83 3.26 -8.53
N ARG A 123 -14.66 3.90 -7.73
CA ARG A 123 -14.27 5.08 -6.96
C ARG A 123 -13.14 4.74 -5.98
N ILE A 124 -13.30 3.64 -5.24
CA ILE A 124 -12.29 3.18 -4.27
C ILE A 124 -11.03 2.69 -4.99
N LEU A 125 -11.20 1.96 -6.10
CA LEU A 125 -10.06 1.47 -6.89
C LEU A 125 -9.21 2.60 -7.47
N ARG A 126 -9.79 3.76 -7.78
CA ARG A 126 -9.03 4.96 -8.20
C ARG A 126 -8.17 5.51 -7.07
N GLU A 127 -8.69 5.53 -5.84
CA GLU A 127 -7.97 6.04 -4.67
C GLU A 127 -6.76 5.17 -4.29
N THR A 128 -6.71 3.90 -4.72
CA THR A 128 -5.58 3.00 -4.43
C THR A 128 -4.27 3.41 -5.12
N GLY A 129 -4.32 4.20 -6.19
CA GLY A 129 -3.17 4.49 -7.03
C GLY A 129 -2.63 3.31 -7.85
N LEU A 130 -3.21 2.10 -7.72
CA LEU A 130 -2.78 0.91 -8.46
C LEU A 130 -3.12 0.99 -9.95
N PHE A 131 -4.11 1.80 -10.31
CA PHE A 131 -4.63 1.90 -11.67
C PHE A 131 -4.46 3.30 -12.21
N LYS A 132 -3.68 3.47 -13.29
CA LYS A 132 -3.80 4.65 -14.14
C LYS A 132 -5.03 4.47 -15.00
N ILE A 133 -6.15 5.06 -14.61
CA ILE A 133 -7.29 5.20 -15.49
C ILE A 133 -6.90 6.26 -16.51
N CYS A 134 -6.34 5.81 -17.63
CA CYS A 134 -6.19 6.64 -18.80
C CYS A 134 -7.61 7.01 -19.25
N LEU A 135 -8.13 8.14 -18.77
CA LEU A 135 -9.13 8.85 -19.53
C LEU A 135 -8.46 9.07 -20.87
N LEU A 136 -8.97 8.44 -21.92
CA LEU A 136 -8.63 8.70 -23.30
C LEU A 136 -8.93 10.19 -23.58
N TYR A 137 -8.07 11.05 -23.09
CA TYR A 137 -7.94 12.39 -23.62
C TYR A 137 -7.09 12.23 -24.87
N THR A 138 -7.77 12.02 -25.99
CA THR A 138 -7.18 12.25 -27.31
C THR A 138 -6.88 13.75 -27.40
N SER A 139 -5.77 14.16 -26.83
CA SER A 139 -5.15 15.43 -27.21
C SER A 139 -4.59 15.21 -28.62
N PRO A 140 -5.05 15.95 -29.62
CA PRO A 140 -4.43 15.92 -30.92
C PRO A 140 -3.00 16.42 -30.72
N SER A 141 -2.02 15.59 -31.04
CA SER A 141 -0.62 15.96 -31.08
C SER A 141 -0.46 17.18 -31.99
N PRO A 142 0.08 18.31 -31.52
CA PRO A 142 0.44 19.36 -32.44
C PRO A 142 1.58 18.88 -33.32
N ARG A 143 1.36 18.96 -34.63
CA ARG A 143 2.41 18.75 -35.64
C ARG A 143 3.40 19.91 -35.59
#